data_5009b9bf86d6f811bd117fda731c9eb8
#
_entry.id   5009b9bf86d6f811bd117fda731c9eb8
#
_cell.length_a   1.000
_cell.length_b   1.000
_cell.length_c   1.000
_cell.angle_alpha   90.00
_cell.angle_beta   90.00
_cell.angle_gamma   90.00
#
_symmetry.space_group_name_H-M   'P 1'
#
loop_
_entity.id
_entity.type
_entity.pdbx_description
1 polymer ?
#
loop_
_entity_poly.entity_id
_entity_poly.type
_entity_poly.pdbx_seq_one_letter_code
_entity_poly.pdbx_strand_id
1 'polypeptide(L)'
;TEAPMTVPLIAARGCVPLLSEVFFEFEDECGAIFLLHELELGKVYAVIISQKGGLYRYRMCDRIQVTHYYQATPCLQFLGRSNATSDMVGEKLTQGFVSQVLAQLDIPATVFKCLAPSLLPYPHYTLLLDRGTESKALAMRLDQLLCGAYHYRQARLLGQLQPVQVLSLAEMPQRLMAYNYRQGKRLGDVKYPCLLTTAIDLSNVVTNTSS
;
A
#
# COMPACT_ATOMS: atom_id res chain seq x y z
N THR A 1 13.77 6.51 11.44
CA THR A 1 14.18 6.74 10.04
C THR A 1 15.49 6.03 9.82
N GLU A 2 15.52 5.08 8.92
CA GLU A 2 16.68 4.22 8.68
C GLU A 2 17.81 5.01 7.99
N ALA A 3 17.48 5.84 6.98
CA ALA A 3 18.42 6.73 6.30
C ALA A 3 17.71 7.82 5.49
N PRO A 4 18.35 8.96 5.21
CA PRO A 4 17.91 9.89 4.18
C PRO A 4 18.13 9.25 2.81
N MET A 5 17.05 9.07 2.03
CA MET A 5 17.08 8.28 0.79
C MET A 5 17.33 9.14 -0.45
N THR A 6 16.57 10.20 -0.57
CA THR A 6 16.55 11.03 -1.76
C THR A 6 16.43 12.49 -1.39
N VAL A 7 16.90 13.36 -2.27
CA VAL A 7 16.72 14.80 -2.19
C VAL A 7 15.98 15.31 -3.43
N PRO A 8 14.95 16.14 -3.28
CA PRO A 8 14.30 16.78 -4.42
C PRO A 8 15.24 17.85 -5.01
N LEU A 9 15.46 17.77 -6.33
CA LEU A 9 16.23 18.75 -7.07
C LEU A 9 15.34 19.44 -8.10
N ILE A 10 15.23 20.78 -8.03
CA ILE A 10 14.43 21.56 -8.98
C ILE A 10 14.94 21.35 -10.41
N ALA A 11 16.27 21.37 -10.60
CA ALA A 11 16.89 21.16 -11.91
C ALA A 11 16.62 19.75 -12.47
N ALA A 12 16.48 18.74 -11.60
CA ALA A 12 16.15 17.37 -11.98
C ALA A 12 14.66 17.15 -12.20
N ARG A 13 13.80 18.09 -11.77
CA ARG A 13 12.32 17.92 -11.73
C ARG A 13 11.88 16.62 -11.07
N GLY A 14 12.64 16.14 -10.08
CA GLY A 14 12.43 14.88 -9.40
C GLY A 14 13.33 14.67 -8.20
N CYS A 15 13.26 13.50 -7.60
CA CYS A 15 14.08 13.10 -6.46
C CYS A 15 15.27 12.28 -6.93
N VAL A 16 16.48 12.69 -6.53
CA VAL A 16 17.72 11.96 -6.80
C VAL A 16 18.24 11.27 -5.54
N PRO A 17 18.90 10.10 -5.65
CA PRO A 17 19.47 9.40 -4.49
C PRO A 17 20.55 10.22 -3.78
N LEU A 18 20.60 10.15 -2.45
CA LEU A 18 21.59 10.82 -1.63
C LEU A 18 22.80 9.89 -1.40
N LEU A 19 23.73 9.88 -2.35
CA LEU A 19 24.85 8.92 -2.39
C LEU A 19 25.95 9.19 -1.37
N SER A 20 26.03 10.39 -0.79
CA SER A 20 27.05 10.74 0.21
C SER A 20 26.89 10.00 1.53
N GLU A 21 25.67 9.58 1.85
CA GLU A 21 25.32 9.00 3.16
C GLU A 21 24.97 7.52 3.09
N VAL A 22 24.50 7.07 1.92
CA VAL A 22 23.93 5.72 1.76
C VAL A 22 24.47 5.06 0.51
N PHE A 23 24.88 3.82 0.62
CA PHE A 23 25.10 2.94 -0.51
C PHE A 23 23.81 2.21 -0.83
N PHE A 24 23.39 2.31 -2.09
CA PHE A 24 22.13 1.73 -2.59
C PHE A 24 22.37 0.51 -3.46
N GLU A 25 21.59 -0.51 -3.21
CA GLU A 25 21.35 -1.65 -4.10
C GLU A 25 19.84 -1.72 -4.39
N PHE A 26 19.48 -2.28 -5.51
CA PHE A 26 18.09 -2.35 -5.97
C PHE A 26 17.77 -3.77 -6.42
N GLU A 27 16.68 -4.32 -5.91
CA GLU A 27 16.24 -5.69 -6.21
C GLU A 27 15.01 -5.64 -7.13
N ASP A 28 15.05 -6.34 -8.25
CA ASP A 28 13.90 -6.48 -9.14
C ASP A 28 12.91 -7.54 -8.64
N GLU A 29 11.85 -7.77 -9.41
CA GLU A 29 10.80 -8.76 -9.08
C GLU A 29 11.31 -10.21 -9.16
N CYS A 30 12.42 -10.45 -9.85
CA CYS A 30 13.06 -11.77 -9.98
C CYS A 30 14.11 -12.02 -8.88
N GLY A 31 14.41 -11.01 -8.03
CA GLY A 31 15.43 -11.08 -6.99
C GLY A 31 16.85 -10.76 -7.49
N ALA A 32 17.01 -10.27 -8.73
CA ALA A 32 18.29 -9.80 -9.24
C ALA A 32 18.65 -8.44 -8.64
N ILE A 33 19.93 -8.27 -8.29
CA ILE A 33 20.44 -7.06 -7.64
C ILE A 33 21.13 -6.18 -8.67
N PHE A 34 20.79 -4.89 -8.63
CA PHE A 34 21.30 -3.83 -9.51
C PHE A 34 21.92 -2.71 -8.70
N LEU A 35 22.93 -2.08 -9.25
CA LEU A 35 23.46 -0.82 -8.77
C LEU A 35 22.71 0.36 -9.43
N LEU A 36 22.87 1.56 -8.87
CA LEU A 36 22.13 2.74 -9.32
C LEU A 36 22.27 3.03 -10.82
N HIS A 37 23.45 2.83 -11.39
CA HIS A 37 23.74 3.08 -12.81
C HIS A 37 23.18 2.00 -13.76
N GLU A 38 22.72 0.88 -13.23
CA GLU A 38 22.14 -0.24 -13.97
C GLU A 38 20.62 -0.18 -14.02
N LEU A 39 20.00 0.78 -13.32
CA LEU A 39 18.55 0.91 -13.27
C LEU A 39 18.00 1.36 -14.62
N GLU A 40 16.87 0.78 -15.01
CA GLU A 40 16.23 1.07 -16.28
C GLU A 40 14.98 1.94 -16.11
N LEU A 41 14.75 2.84 -17.07
CA LEU A 41 13.60 3.72 -17.11
C LEU A 41 12.27 2.94 -17.04
N GLY A 42 11.36 3.40 -16.18
CA GLY A 42 10.03 2.83 -16.01
C GLY A 42 9.99 1.58 -15.15
N LYS A 43 11.12 0.92 -14.88
CA LYS A 43 11.18 -0.27 -14.03
C LYS A 43 11.00 0.07 -12.55
N VAL A 44 10.52 -0.91 -11.81
CA VAL A 44 10.26 -0.85 -10.37
C VAL A 44 11.23 -1.75 -9.64
N TYR A 45 11.78 -1.26 -8.55
CA TYR A 45 12.76 -1.98 -7.73
C TYR A 45 12.44 -1.85 -6.25
N ALA A 46 12.78 -2.86 -5.46
CA ALA A 46 12.86 -2.77 -4.00
C ALA A 46 14.21 -2.21 -3.58
N VAL A 47 14.23 -1.39 -2.54
CA VAL A 47 15.45 -0.70 -2.10
C VAL A 47 16.16 -1.46 -1.00
N ILE A 48 17.46 -1.65 -1.17
CA ILE A 48 18.38 -2.21 -0.18
C ILE A 48 19.41 -1.13 0.12
N ILE A 49 19.70 -0.90 1.40
CA ILE A 49 20.65 0.11 1.83
C ILE A 49 21.78 -0.45 2.67
N SER A 50 22.95 0.17 2.55
CA SER A 50 24.04 0.03 3.49
C SER A 50 24.51 1.40 3.94
N GLN A 51 24.71 1.60 5.24
CA GLN A 51 25.13 2.90 5.79
C GLN A 51 26.05 2.73 7.01
N LYS A 52 26.81 3.78 7.32
CA LYS A 52 27.78 3.81 8.42
C LYS A 52 27.16 3.60 9.82
N GLY A 53 25.86 3.83 9.98
CA GLY A 53 25.14 3.64 11.23
C GLY A 53 24.87 2.17 11.61
N GLY A 54 25.39 1.20 10.83
CA GLY A 54 25.33 -0.23 11.15
C GLY A 54 24.30 -1.04 10.37
N LEU A 55 23.58 -0.43 9.43
CA LEU A 55 22.72 -1.18 8.52
C LEU A 55 23.55 -1.63 7.31
N TYR A 56 23.66 -2.94 7.11
CA TYR A 56 24.35 -3.55 5.97
C TYR A 56 23.38 -4.40 5.17
N ARG A 57 23.22 -4.06 3.88
CA ARG A 57 22.29 -4.71 2.95
C ARG A 57 20.88 -4.88 3.53
N TYR A 58 20.42 -3.83 4.22
CA TYR A 58 19.12 -3.81 4.86
C TYR A 58 18.02 -3.62 3.83
N ARG A 59 17.13 -4.62 3.69
CA ARG A 59 15.96 -4.54 2.82
C ARG A 59 14.90 -3.65 3.44
N MET A 60 14.74 -2.44 2.92
CA MET A 60 13.77 -1.47 3.43
C MET A 60 12.33 -1.83 3.10
N CYS A 61 12.12 -2.74 2.16
CA CYS A 61 10.82 -3.08 1.59
C CYS A 61 10.13 -1.89 0.87
N ASP A 62 10.81 -0.79 0.70
CA ASP A 62 10.34 0.36 -0.06
C ASP A 62 10.54 0.08 -1.55
N ARG A 63 9.48 0.33 -2.34
CA ARG A 63 9.52 0.22 -3.81
C ARG A 63 9.63 1.59 -4.44
N ILE A 64 10.52 1.69 -5.41
CA ILE A 64 10.71 2.89 -6.20
C ILE A 64 10.55 2.58 -7.69
N GLN A 65 10.20 3.61 -8.46
CA GLN A 65 10.19 3.55 -9.91
C GLN A 65 11.18 4.58 -10.46
N VAL A 66 11.91 4.20 -11.50
CA VAL A 66 12.73 5.14 -12.27
C VAL A 66 11.84 5.90 -13.25
N THR A 67 11.65 7.20 -13.02
CA THR A 67 10.74 8.02 -13.82
C THR A 67 11.42 8.67 -15.02
N HIS A 68 12.66 9.09 -14.88
CA HIS A 68 13.50 9.72 -15.91
C HIS A 68 14.94 9.80 -15.41
N TYR A 69 15.84 10.37 -16.21
CA TYR A 69 17.23 10.63 -15.81
C TYR A 69 17.50 12.11 -15.75
N TYR A 70 18.22 12.53 -14.72
CA TYR A 70 18.87 13.81 -14.65
C TYR A 70 20.37 13.62 -14.92
N GLN A 71 20.85 14.04 -16.10
CA GLN A 71 22.15 13.63 -16.61
C GLN A 71 22.29 12.10 -16.64
N ALA A 72 23.23 11.52 -15.90
CA ALA A 72 23.40 10.07 -15.76
C ALA A 72 22.72 9.48 -14.50
N THR A 73 22.05 10.29 -13.69
CA THR A 73 21.46 9.86 -12.43
C THR A 73 19.98 9.56 -12.60
N PRO A 74 19.49 8.36 -12.26
CA PRO A 74 18.07 8.06 -12.30
C PRO A 74 17.30 8.85 -11.24
N CYS A 75 16.19 9.44 -11.64
CA CYS A 75 15.23 10.07 -10.74
C CYS A 75 14.23 9.03 -10.25
N LEU A 76 14.06 8.98 -8.93
CA LEU A 76 13.30 7.93 -8.27
C LEU A 76 11.99 8.47 -7.73
N GLN A 77 10.91 7.75 -8.01
CA GLN A 77 9.60 7.97 -7.41
C GLN A 77 9.28 6.85 -6.43
N PHE A 78 8.94 7.21 -5.20
CA PHE A 78 8.49 6.25 -4.20
C PHE A 78 7.08 5.76 -4.52
N LEU A 79 6.89 4.44 -4.56
CA LEU A 79 5.61 3.78 -4.85
C LEU A 79 4.90 3.23 -3.62
N GLY A 80 5.62 3.07 -2.50
CA GLY A 80 5.09 2.43 -1.30
C GLY A 80 6.00 1.31 -0.80
N ARG A 81 5.52 0.53 0.16
CA ARG A 81 6.23 -0.62 0.71
C ARG A 81 5.77 -1.92 0.09
N SER A 82 6.68 -2.79 -0.31
CA SER A 82 6.38 -4.11 -0.88
C SER A 82 5.75 -5.08 0.12
N ASN A 83 5.94 -4.85 1.42
CA ASN A 83 5.50 -5.74 2.50
C ASN A 83 4.26 -5.23 3.25
N ALA A 84 3.51 -4.27 2.68
CA ALA A 84 2.20 -3.96 3.22
C ALA A 84 1.27 -5.17 2.99
N THR A 85 1.33 -6.12 3.92
CA THR A 85 0.53 -7.35 3.91
C THR A 85 -0.48 -7.27 5.05
N SER A 86 -1.74 -7.52 4.73
CA SER A 86 -2.79 -7.74 5.73
C SER A 86 -2.91 -9.22 5.99
N ASP A 87 -2.93 -9.59 7.27
CA ASP A 87 -2.98 -10.98 7.71
C ASP A 87 -3.74 -11.05 9.03
N MET A 88 -4.97 -11.54 9.01
CA MET A 88 -5.82 -11.73 10.19
C MET A 88 -5.87 -13.20 10.62
N VAL A 89 -5.91 -14.10 9.66
CA VAL A 89 -6.13 -15.54 9.85
C VAL A 89 -5.22 -16.39 8.95
N GLY A 90 -4.13 -15.81 8.43
CA GLY A 90 -3.16 -16.47 7.53
C GLY A 90 -3.39 -16.20 6.04
N GLU A 91 -4.30 -15.30 5.65
CA GLU A 91 -4.68 -15.01 4.27
C GLU A 91 -3.67 -14.21 3.47
N LYS A 92 -2.77 -13.47 4.10
CA LYS A 92 -1.59 -12.76 3.54
C LYS A 92 -1.86 -11.96 2.27
N LEU A 93 -2.86 -11.06 2.32
CA LEU A 93 -3.12 -10.16 1.20
C LEU A 93 -2.05 -9.07 1.11
N THR A 94 -1.38 -8.98 -0.03
CA THR A 94 -0.39 -7.92 -0.30
C THR A 94 -1.03 -6.71 -0.96
N GLN A 95 -0.50 -5.51 -0.70
CA GLN A 95 -0.98 -4.27 -1.32
C GLN A 95 -0.90 -4.33 -2.85
N GLY A 96 0.15 -4.94 -3.43
CA GLY A 96 0.30 -5.08 -4.88
C GLY A 96 -0.81 -5.92 -5.49
N PHE A 97 -1.13 -7.08 -4.90
CA PHE A 97 -2.23 -7.93 -5.35
C PHE A 97 -3.58 -7.22 -5.22
N VAL A 98 -3.86 -6.59 -4.07
CA VAL A 98 -5.11 -5.85 -3.86
C VAL A 98 -5.26 -4.70 -4.85
N SER A 99 -4.18 -3.97 -5.16
CA SER A 99 -4.21 -2.91 -6.18
C SER A 99 -4.62 -3.44 -7.55
N GLN A 100 -4.08 -4.59 -7.97
CA GLN A 100 -4.46 -5.24 -9.23
C GLN A 100 -5.92 -5.72 -9.23
N VAL A 101 -6.41 -6.24 -8.11
CA VAL A 101 -7.81 -6.65 -7.95
C VAL A 101 -8.75 -5.45 -8.03
N LEU A 102 -8.45 -4.36 -7.30
CA LEU A 102 -9.27 -3.15 -7.30
C LEU A 102 -9.30 -2.44 -8.67
N ALA A 103 -8.26 -2.59 -9.49
CA ALA A 103 -8.23 -2.08 -10.86
C ALA A 103 -9.17 -2.84 -11.82
N GLN A 104 -9.58 -4.09 -11.48
CA GLN A 104 -10.52 -4.91 -12.26
C GLN A 104 -11.99 -4.65 -11.92
N LEU A 105 -12.26 -3.83 -10.90
CA LEU A 105 -13.61 -3.43 -10.54
C LEU A 105 -14.03 -2.23 -11.39
N ASP A 106 -15.31 -2.20 -11.77
CA ASP A 106 -15.91 -1.06 -12.47
C ASP A 106 -16.19 0.10 -11.49
N ILE A 107 -15.09 0.65 -10.93
CA ILE A 107 -15.11 1.80 -10.03
C ILE A 107 -14.21 2.88 -10.64
N PRO A 108 -14.73 4.09 -10.90
CA PRO A 108 -13.92 5.17 -11.47
C PRO A 108 -12.64 5.43 -10.70
N ALA A 109 -11.54 5.76 -11.40
CA ALA A 109 -10.25 6.03 -10.78
C ALA A 109 -10.28 7.23 -9.81
N THR A 110 -11.23 8.15 -10.00
CA THR A 110 -11.46 9.32 -9.15
C THR A 110 -12.14 9.00 -7.82
N VAL A 111 -12.71 7.79 -7.67
CA VAL A 111 -13.35 7.35 -6.43
C VAL A 111 -12.28 6.79 -5.50
N PHE A 112 -12.27 7.29 -4.27
CA PHE A 112 -11.45 6.69 -3.21
C PHE A 112 -11.88 5.26 -2.96
N LYS A 113 -10.91 4.35 -2.89
CA LYS A 113 -11.11 2.93 -2.61
C LYS A 113 -9.98 2.37 -1.78
N CYS A 114 -10.34 1.72 -0.68
CA CYS A 114 -9.40 1.10 0.23
C CYS A 114 -9.99 -0.17 0.82
N LEU A 115 -9.27 -1.28 0.79
CA LEU A 115 -9.66 -2.52 1.44
C LEU A 115 -9.14 -2.50 2.88
N ALA A 116 -10.04 -2.68 3.84
CA ALA A 116 -9.74 -2.62 5.25
C ALA A 116 -10.07 -3.96 5.93
N PRO A 117 -9.15 -4.56 6.71
CA PRO A 117 -9.45 -5.70 7.55
C PRO A 117 -10.27 -5.28 8.78
N SER A 118 -11.21 -6.12 9.21
CA SER A 118 -12.00 -5.97 10.42
C SER A 118 -12.12 -7.32 11.14
N LEU A 119 -12.04 -7.31 12.47
CA LEU A 119 -12.16 -8.51 13.29
C LEU A 119 -13.57 -8.69 13.86
N LEU A 120 -14.41 -7.67 13.79
CA LEU A 120 -15.74 -7.66 14.41
C LEU A 120 -16.85 -7.67 13.36
N PRO A 121 -17.93 -8.43 13.57
CA PRO A 121 -18.13 -9.47 14.60
C PRO A 121 -17.30 -10.74 14.33
N TYR A 122 -16.82 -10.92 13.11
CA TYR A 122 -15.95 -12.01 12.65
C TYR A 122 -14.92 -11.44 11.66
N PRO A 123 -13.74 -12.07 11.48
CA PRO A 123 -12.74 -11.62 10.53
C PRO A 123 -13.31 -11.50 9.13
N HIS A 124 -13.21 -10.31 8.53
CA HIS A 124 -13.63 -10.02 7.17
C HIS A 124 -12.89 -8.80 6.62
N TYR A 125 -12.94 -8.61 5.31
CA TYR A 125 -12.51 -7.39 4.66
C TYR A 125 -13.70 -6.52 4.27
N THR A 126 -13.54 -5.21 4.38
CA THR A 126 -14.52 -4.22 3.91
C THR A 126 -13.87 -3.31 2.88
N LEU A 127 -14.48 -3.20 1.71
CA LEU A 127 -14.14 -2.18 0.72
C LEU A 127 -14.75 -0.84 1.16
N LEU A 128 -13.90 0.12 1.47
CA LEU A 128 -14.27 1.47 1.84
C LEU A 128 -14.28 2.36 0.59
N LEU A 129 -15.37 3.06 0.35
CA LEU A 129 -15.57 3.98 -0.78
C LEU A 129 -16.00 5.34 -0.27
N ASP A 130 -15.55 6.44 -0.92
CA ASP A 130 -16.02 7.80 -0.59
C ASP A 130 -17.35 8.15 -1.29
N ARG A 131 -17.68 7.41 -2.33
CA ARG A 131 -18.95 7.50 -3.09
C ARG A 131 -19.18 6.23 -3.89
N GLY A 132 -20.38 5.97 -4.23
CA GLY A 132 -20.79 4.78 -4.97
C GLY A 132 -21.96 4.06 -4.30
N THR A 133 -22.37 2.96 -4.85
CA THR A 133 -23.49 2.19 -4.32
C THR A 133 -22.94 0.96 -3.56
N GLU A 134 -23.35 0.80 -2.34
CA GLU A 134 -23.18 -0.46 -1.62
C GLU A 134 -23.97 -1.54 -2.35
N SER A 135 -23.26 -2.43 -3.02
CA SER A 135 -23.86 -3.47 -3.84
C SER A 135 -23.35 -4.85 -3.43
N LYS A 136 -24.29 -5.76 -3.20
CA LYS A 136 -23.95 -7.17 -2.99
C LYS A 136 -23.18 -7.73 -4.19
N ALA A 137 -23.52 -7.31 -5.40
CA ALA A 137 -22.83 -7.74 -6.62
C ALA A 137 -21.35 -7.29 -6.62
N LEU A 138 -21.06 -6.05 -6.18
CA LEU A 138 -19.70 -5.55 -6.05
C LEU A 138 -18.93 -6.33 -4.98
N ALA A 139 -19.52 -6.57 -3.83
CA ALA A 139 -18.92 -7.39 -2.75
C ALA A 139 -18.59 -8.81 -3.22
N MET A 140 -19.53 -9.47 -3.89
CA MET A 140 -19.32 -10.82 -4.43
C MET A 140 -18.23 -10.84 -5.50
N ARG A 141 -18.22 -9.86 -6.41
CA ARG A 141 -17.19 -9.75 -7.45
C ARG A 141 -15.81 -9.54 -6.85
N LEU A 142 -15.69 -8.68 -5.86
CA LEU A 142 -14.43 -8.43 -5.15
C LEU A 142 -13.96 -9.68 -4.41
N ASP A 143 -14.84 -10.35 -3.64
CA ASP A 143 -14.51 -11.59 -2.93
C ASP A 143 -14.00 -12.67 -3.90
N GLN A 144 -14.68 -12.81 -5.04
CA GLN A 144 -14.27 -13.75 -6.10
C GLN A 144 -12.88 -13.43 -6.66
N LEU A 145 -12.56 -12.16 -6.90
CA LEU A 145 -11.25 -11.74 -7.39
C LEU A 145 -10.16 -11.96 -6.32
N LEU A 146 -10.46 -11.68 -5.04
CA LEU A 146 -9.53 -11.92 -3.93
C LEU A 146 -9.23 -13.41 -3.75
N CYS A 147 -10.16 -14.31 -4.07
CA CYS A 147 -9.92 -15.75 -4.09
C CYS A 147 -8.86 -16.20 -5.13
N GLY A 148 -8.37 -15.31 -5.99
CA GLY A 148 -7.17 -15.51 -6.78
C GLY A 148 -5.92 -15.72 -5.92
N ALA A 149 -5.86 -15.12 -4.72
CA ALA A 149 -4.81 -15.38 -3.74
C ALA A 149 -5.08 -16.73 -3.03
N TYR A 150 -4.11 -17.63 -3.09
CA TYR A 150 -4.26 -18.99 -2.53
C TYR A 150 -4.66 -18.99 -1.06
N HIS A 151 -3.94 -18.25 -0.22
CA HIS A 151 -4.19 -18.23 1.23
C HIS A 151 -5.54 -17.58 1.57
N TYR A 152 -5.93 -16.52 0.87
CA TYR A 152 -7.26 -15.91 1.04
C TYR A 152 -8.36 -16.93 0.73
N ARG A 153 -8.27 -17.62 -0.40
CA ARG A 153 -9.22 -18.68 -0.77
C ARG A 153 -9.30 -19.80 0.27
N GLN A 154 -8.16 -20.23 0.82
CA GLN A 154 -8.16 -21.25 1.88
C GLN A 154 -8.86 -20.76 3.15
N ALA A 155 -8.56 -19.54 3.61
CA ALA A 155 -9.22 -18.95 4.78
C ALA A 155 -10.75 -18.84 4.59
N ARG A 156 -11.20 -18.50 3.35
CA ARG A 156 -12.63 -18.48 2.98
C ARG A 156 -13.25 -19.87 3.03
N LEU A 157 -12.60 -20.89 2.44
CA LEU A 157 -13.08 -22.27 2.43
C LEU A 157 -13.16 -22.89 3.83
N LEU A 158 -12.22 -22.54 4.70
CA LEU A 158 -12.20 -23.00 6.09
C LEU A 158 -13.17 -22.23 7.00
N GLY A 159 -13.88 -21.23 6.48
CA GLY A 159 -14.81 -20.41 7.26
C GLY A 159 -14.13 -19.47 8.27
N GLN A 160 -12.81 -19.35 8.23
CA GLN A 160 -12.03 -18.47 9.10
C GLN A 160 -12.20 -16.99 8.73
N LEU A 161 -12.50 -16.72 7.46
CA LEU A 161 -12.71 -15.39 6.91
C LEU A 161 -14.09 -15.28 6.30
N GLN A 162 -14.87 -14.26 6.71
CA GLN A 162 -16.21 -14.02 6.17
C GLN A 162 -16.14 -13.32 4.79
N PRO A 163 -17.24 -13.35 4.00
CA PRO A 163 -17.33 -12.63 2.73
C PRO A 163 -16.98 -11.15 2.87
N VAL A 164 -16.40 -10.59 1.81
CA VAL A 164 -16.14 -9.14 1.72
C VAL A 164 -17.43 -8.35 1.88
N GLN A 165 -17.34 -7.24 2.59
CA GLN A 165 -18.39 -6.23 2.70
C GLN A 165 -18.00 -4.96 1.90
N VAL A 166 -18.99 -4.13 1.60
CA VAL A 166 -18.78 -2.81 0.98
C VAL A 166 -19.42 -1.76 1.88
N LEU A 167 -18.69 -0.71 2.18
CA LEU A 167 -19.14 0.45 2.94
C LEU A 167 -18.86 1.71 2.13
N SER A 168 -19.88 2.43 1.75
CA SER A 168 -19.77 3.68 1.00
C SER A 168 -20.28 4.83 1.86
N LEU A 169 -19.37 5.75 2.21
CA LEU A 169 -19.69 6.94 2.99
C LEU A 169 -18.99 8.15 2.39
N ALA A 170 -19.72 9.26 2.28
CA ALA A 170 -19.13 10.52 1.87
C ALA A 170 -17.93 10.89 2.76
N GLU A 171 -16.91 11.49 2.15
CA GLU A 171 -15.70 11.93 2.84
C GLU A 171 -14.92 10.79 3.54
N MET A 172 -14.96 9.58 2.99
CA MET A 172 -14.26 8.42 3.55
C MET A 172 -12.78 8.68 3.87
N PRO A 173 -11.98 9.36 3.00
CA PRO A 173 -10.60 9.70 3.34
C PRO A 173 -10.48 10.53 4.62
N GLN A 174 -11.34 11.55 4.81
CA GLN A 174 -11.35 12.40 5.99
C GLN A 174 -11.74 11.64 7.26
N ARG A 175 -12.71 10.73 7.14
CA ARG A 175 -13.13 9.85 8.23
C ARG A 175 -12.01 8.91 8.67
N LEU A 176 -11.29 8.31 7.74
CA LEU A 176 -10.12 7.49 8.02
C LEU A 176 -8.98 8.31 8.64
N MET A 177 -8.80 9.56 8.20
CA MET A 177 -7.82 10.47 8.78
C MET A 177 -8.15 10.77 10.24
N ALA A 178 -9.41 11.12 10.55
CA ALA A 178 -9.88 11.35 11.90
C ALA A 178 -9.71 10.11 12.79
N TYR A 179 -10.02 8.92 12.27
CA TYR A 179 -9.78 7.65 12.94
C TYR A 179 -8.30 7.46 13.29
N ASN A 180 -7.39 7.62 12.32
CA ASN A 180 -5.95 7.47 12.53
C ASN A 180 -5.39 8.49 13.53
N TYR A 181 -5.88 9.73 13.49
CA TYR A 181 -5.49 10.79 14.43
C TYR A 181 -5.87 10.41 15.89
N ARG A 182 -7.07 9.87 16.10
CA ARG A 182 -7.49 9.36 17.43
C ARG A 182 -6.64 8.19 17.93
N GLN A 183 -6.06 7.41 17.01
CA GLN A 183 -5.12 6.34 17.34
C GLN A 183 -3.69 6.86 17.58
N GLY A 184 -3.48 8.16 17.63
CA GLY A 184 -2.18 8.79 17.90
C GLY A 184 -1.21 8.83 16.71
N LYS A 185 -1.66 8.54 15.49
CA LYS A 185 -0.83 8.65 14.28
C LYS A 185 -0.69 10.11 13.85
N ARG A 186 0.51 10.53 13.46
CA ARG A 186 0.76 11.90 12.99
C ARG A 186 0.20 12.11 11.58
N LEU A 187 -0.33 13.31 11.31
CA LEU A 187 -0.94 13.69 10.01
C LEU A 187 -0.01 13.49 8.80
N GLY A 188 1.30 13.66 8.97
CA GLY A 188 2.29 13.47 7.89
C GLY A 188 2.54 12.00 7.49
N ASP A 189 2.13 11.05 8.33
CA ASP A 189 2.39 9.61 8.10
C ASP A 189 1.18 8.92 7.44
N VAL A 190 0.07 9.63 7.26
CA VAL A 190 -1.17 9.05 6.72
C VAL A 190 -1.17 9.12 5.19
N LYS A 191 -0.59 8.10 4.56
CA LYS A 191 -0.89 7.78 3.16
C LYS A 191 -2.12 6.88 3.13
N TYR A 192 -2.98 7.07 2.14
CA TYR A 192 -4.14 6.19 1.92
C TYR A 192 -3.76 5.03 1.00
N PRO A 193 -3.27 3.90 1.54
CA PRO A 193 -2.97 2.74 0.72
C PRO A 193 -4.29 2.13 0.23
N CYS A 194 -4.23 1.37 -0.86
CA CYS A 194 -5.38 0.60 -1.32
C CYS A 194 -5.73 -0.58 -0.39
N LEU A 195 -4.84 -0.92 0.56
CA LEU A 195 -5.01 -1.96 1.57
C LEU A 195 -4.51 -1.45 2.92
N LEU A 196 -5.35 -1.49 3.95
CA LEU A 196 -4.90 -1.34 5.34
C LEU A 196 -4.35 -2.68 5.85
N THR A 197 -3.24 -2.63 6.58
CA THR A 197 -2.58 -3.82 7.13
C THR A 197 -2.98 -4.13 8.56
N THR A 198 -3.59 -3.16 9.24
CA THR A 198 -4.08 -3.29 10.62
C THR A 198 -5.60 -3.26 10.60
N ALA A 199 -6.21 -4.18 11.33
CA ALA A 199 -7.66 -4.23 11.48
C ALA A 199 -8.19 -2.93 12.10
N ILE A 200 -9.31 -2.47 11.56
CA ILE A 200 -10.00 -1.26 12.03
C ILE A 200 -11.37 -1.61 12.58
N ASP A 201 -11.79 -0.84 13.56
CA ASP A 201 -13.18 -0.85 14.04
C ASP A 201 -14.01 0.11 13.17
N LEU A 202 -14.82 -0.47 12.30
CA LEU A 202 -15.66 0.26 11.35
C LEU A 202 -16.70 1.13 12.04
N SER A 203 -17.18 0.78 13.23
CA SER A 203 -18.14 1.59 13.99
C SER A 203 -17.56 2.97 14.29
N ASN A 204 -16.28 3.04 14.61
CA ASN A 204 -15.55 4.29 14.86
C ASN A 204 -15.28 5.13 13.59
N VAL A 205 -15.37 4.54 12.41
CA VAL A 205 -15.28 5.24 11.13
C VAL A 205 -16.64 5.82 10.73
N VAL A 206 -17.72 5.07 10.99
CA VAL A 206 -19.10 5.45 10.64
C VAL A 206 -19.62 6.59 11.51
N THR A 207 -19.40 6.55 12.83
CA THR A 207 -19.98 7.50 13.79
C THR A 207 -19.44 8.93 13.71
N ASN A 208 -18.50 9.20 12.80
CA ASN A 208 -17.86 10.51 12.65
C ASN A 208 -18.65 11.46 11.71
N THR A 209 -19.86 11.82 12.11
CA THR A 209 -20.55 13.03 11.65
C THR A 209 -20.92 13.85 12.88
N SER A 210 -20.08 14.75 13.31
CA SER A 210 -20.42 15.96 14.10
C SER A 210 -19.24 16.41 14.95
N SER A 211 -18.53 17.37 14.52
CA SER A 211 -18.25 18.60 15.29
C SER A 211 -17.56 19.56 14.36
#